data_873327fdc9abd04ec060dbd95321d666
#
_entry.id   873327fdc9abd04ec060dbd95321d666
#
_cell.length_a   1.000
_cell.length_b   1.000
_cell.length_c   1.000
_cell.angle_alpha   90.00
_cell.angle_beta   90.00
_cell.angle_gamma   90.00
#
_symmetry.space_group_name_H-M   'P 1'
#
loop_
_entity.id
_entity.type
_entity.pdbx_description
1 polymer ?
#
loop_
_entity_poly.entity_id
_entity_poly.type
_entity_poly.pdbx_seq_one_letter_code
_entity_poly.pdbx_strand_id
1 'polypeptide(L)'
;IELVKAYKNNKIAGPEDVTHLMPKLLNLTPNKEEEEKKIWQTLSLCLPLPYEDATHEGFAYLLGNNHVTPLNGMEYEERRSIAVRIVTKYHPTLIDIQGKWLYVRPFPLAVWLTAEWFKYVCNSRIHFNELIEDIKKQPPSIQTAISEGFCKHIQQMSGNKEAFKMVGQLVNANIDHPFFDEENLCSGLGSELFLAMSTVNPAAIATHLRRVLGYKDIDWLREQVYGDVRRNIIWALERLCFARESYHDGVFMMARLAVAENEEIGNNATAQLVQLFHIYLAGTEVNLKDRLATLQGLIDERETYIPLTIRCFEAALQNGGFVRIGGAEKFGFENRKDYTPNTWDEIFECWYGCRDLLLEWINKNPEIVNLLAEMAERKVYNWARTVRKEVFVPLLEKIAELKNYAWDTGYEALFQ
;
A
#
# COMPACT_ATOMS: atom_id res chain seq x y z
N ILE A 1 6.61 32.58 -6.41
CA ILE A 1 5.75 33.74 -6.13
C ILE A 1 4.39 33.59 -6.84
N GLU A 2 4.35 33.22 -8.13
CA GLU A 2 3.10 33.01 -8.89
C GLU A 2 2.26 31.85 -8.38
N LEU A 3 2.87 30.70 -8.04
CA LEU A 3 2.22 29.57 -7.39
C LEU A 3 1.59 29.97 -6.05
N VAL A 4 2.30 30.74 -5.23
CA VAL A 4 1.79 31.23 -3.94
C VAL A 4 0.64 32.22 -4.13
N LYS A 5 0.71 33.07 -5.16
CA LYS A 5 -0.37 33.98 -5.52
C LYS A 5 -1.61 33.25 -6.02
N ALA A 6 -1.43 32.21 -6.87
CA ALA A 6 -2.53 31.41 -7.39
C ALA A 6 -3.18 30.55 -6.28
N TYR A 7 -2.40 29.99 -5.36
CA TYR A 7 -2.90 29.29 -4.17
C TYR A 7 -3.70 30.22 -3.23
N LYS A 8 -3.15 31.41 -2.92
CA LYS A 8 -3.83 32.42 -2.09
C LYS A 8 -5.14 32.96 -2.69
N ASN A 9 -5.28 32.87 -4.00
CA ASN A 9 -6.48 33.35 -4.72
C ASN A 9 -7.50 32.23 -4.99
N ASN A 10 -7.39 31.06 -4.33
CA ASN A 10 -8.24 29.87 -4.55
C ASN A 10 -8.37 29.43 -6.02
N LYS A 11 -7.35 29.71 -6.84
CA LYS A 11 -7.30 29.31 -8.26
C LYS A 11 -6.60 27.97 -8.47
N ILE A 12 -6.16 27.34 -7.40
CA ILE A 12 -5.49 26.03 -7.40
C ILE A 12 -6.23 25.15 -6.40
N ALA A 13 -7.02 24.22 -6.88
CA ALA A 13 -7.72 23.21 -6.06
C ALA A 13 -6.92 21.90 -5.91
N GLY A 14 -5.96 21.65 -6.80
CA GLY A 14 -5.14 20.42 -6.77
C GLY A 14 -3.88 20.47 -7.65
N PRO A 15 -3.09 19.37 -7.65
CA PRO A 15 -1.87 19.28 -8.47
C PRO A 15 -2.11 19.43 -9.97
N GLU A 16 -3.29 19.08 -10.46
CA GLU A 16 -3.66 19.20 -11.88
C GLU A 16 -3.77 20.67 -12.34
N ASP A 17 -4.17 21.56 -11.45
CA ASP A 17 -4.38 22.99 -11.76
C ASP A 17 -3.08 23.75 -11.99
N VAL A 18 -1.94 23.18 -11.58
CA VAL A 18 -0.63 23.82 -11.72
C VAL A 18 0.17 23.32 -12.94
N THR A 19 -0.32 22.28 -13.64
CA THR A 19 0.39 21.64 -14.76
C THR A 19 0.77 22.65 -15.85
N HIS A 20 -0.06 23.63 -16.13
CA HIS A 20 0.21 24.69 -17.11
C HIS A 20 1.26 25.72 -16.66
N LEU A 21 1.57 25.79 -15.37
CA LEU A 21 2.59 26.69 -14.81
C LEU A 21 3.98 26.04 -14.79
N MET A 22 4.05 24.71 -14.74
CA MET A 22 5.32 23.97 -14.60
C MET A 22 6.32 24.24 -15.73
N PRO A 23 5.92 24.20 -17.03
CA PRO A 23 6.85 24.56 -18.12
C PRO A 23 7.42 25.97 -18.00
N LYS A 24 6.62 26.93 -17.49
CA LYS A 24 7.07 28.33 -17.32
C LYS A 24 8.11 28.49 -16.23
N LEU A 25 8.10 27.62 -15.20
CA LEU A 25 9.09 27.64 -14.12
C LEU A 25 10.49 27.23 -14.63
N LEU A 26 10.54 26.33 -15.61
CA LEU A 26 11.80 25.81 -16.12
C LEU A 26 12.60 26.83 -16.92
N ASN A 27 11.93 27.83 -17.53
CA ASN A 27 12.55 28.86 -18.37
C ASN A 27 13.63 28.26 -19.31
N LEU A 28 13.20 27.29 -20.13
CA LEU A 28 14.07 26.50 -21.00
C LEU A 28 14.75 27.36 -22.06
N THR A 29 15.94 26.97 -22.48
CA THR A 29 16.71 27.69 -23.48
C THR A 29 16.10 27.48 -24.88
N PRO A 30 15.77 28.54 -25.65
CA PRO A 30 15.26 28.39 -27.01
C PRO A 30 16.17 27.48 -27.87
N ASN A 31 15.55 26.61 -28.68
CA ASN A 31 16.23 25.60 -29.50
C ASN A 31 16.92 24.44 -28.78
N LYS A 32 16.85 24.40 -27.40
CA LYS A 32 17.36 23.30 -26.56
C LYS A 32 16.32 22.81 -25.57
N GLU A 33 15.07 23.17 -25.78
CA GLU A 33 13.97 22.94 -24.84
C GLU A 33 13.76 21.46 -24.55
N GLU A 34 13.82 20.61 -25.58
CA GLU A 34 13.63 19.17 -25.44
C GLU A 34 14.77 18.49 -24.68
N GLU A 35 16.02 18.86 -24.98
CA GLU A 35 17.21 18.35 -24.32
C GLU A 35 17.22 18.73 -22.83
N GLU A 36 17.02 20.03 -22.55
CA GLU A 36 16.95 20.53 -21.17
C GLU A 36 15.80 19.90 -20.39
N LYS A 37 14.62 19.72 -21.01
CA LYS A 37 13.47 19.07 -20.39
C LYS A 37 13.79 17.62 -20.00
N LYS A 38 14.42 16.83 -20.86
CA LYS A 38 14.82 15.46 -20.56
C LYS A 38 15.84 15.38 -19.42
N ILE A 39 16.81 16.31 -19.37
CA ILE A 39 17.74 16.41 -18.26
C ILE A 39 16.99 16.77 -16.96
N TRP A 40 16.06 17.72 -16.97
CA TRP A 40 15.22 18.04 -15.82
C TRP A 40 14.42 16.84 -15.34
N GLN A 41 13.86 16.04 -16.25
CA GLN A 41 13.17 14.80 -15.93
C GLN A 41 14.10 13.83 -15.20
N THR A 42 15.34 13.64 -15.69
CA THR A 42 16.34 12.79 -15.04
C THR A 42 16.68 13.29 -13.64
N LEU A 43 16.91 14.61 -13.48
CA LEU A 43 17.18 15.22 -12.17
C LEU A 43 16.04 15.05 -11.17
N SER A 44 14.83 14.77 -11.64
CA SER A 44 13.62 14.62 -10.82
C SER A 44 13.25 13.18 -10.51
N LEU A 45 13.88 12.18 -11.13
CA LEU A 45 13.45 10.78 -11.02
C LEU A 45 13.51 10.23 -9.61
N CYS A 46 14.48 10.63 -8.82
CA CYS A 46 14.70 10.13 -7.47
C CYS A 46 14.44 11.21 -6.42
N LEU A 47 13.98 10.83 -5.26
CA LEU A 47 13.74 11.70 -4.12
C LEU A 47 14.38 11.10 -2.85
N PRO A 48 15.61 11.47 -2.52
CA PRO A 48 16.55 12.38 -3.23
C PRO A 48 17.26 11.73 -4.42
N LEU A 49 17.83 12.57 -5.28
CA LEU A 49 18.73 12.12 -6.34
C LEU A 49 20.18 12.04 -5.80
N PRO A 50 20.91 10.93 -6.00
CA PRO A 50 22.33 10.85 -5.67
C PRO A 50 23.12 11.79 -6.62
N TYR A 51 23.96 12.69 -6.05
CA TYR A 51 24.60 13.76 -6.83
C TYR A 51 26.11 13.88 -6.64
N GLU A 52 26.61 13.77 -5.39
CA GLU A 52 28.04 13.95 -5.05
C GLU A 52 28.63 12.77 -4.26
N ASP A 53 29.93 12.75 -4.07
CA ASP A 53 30.71 11.72 -3.37
C ASP A 53 30.54 10.31 -3.93
N ALA A 54 30.43 9.32 -3.05
CA ALA A 54 30.22 7.92 -3.43
C ALA A 54 28.87 7.68 -4.18
N THR A 55 27.99 8.68 -4.22
CA THR A 55 26.71 8.64 -4.96
C THR A 55 26.82 9.26 -6.35
N HIS A 56 27.97 9.89 -6.68
CA HIS A 56 28.21 10.48 -8.01
C HIS A 56 28.09 9.44 -9.14
N GLU A 57 28.48 8.20 -8.88
CA GLU A 57 28.32 7.09 -9.82
C GLU A 57 26.83 6.85 -10.17
N GLY A 58 25.91 7.00 -9.20
CA GLY A 58 24.47 6.92 -9.44
C GLY A 58 23.96 8.03 -10.35
N PHE A 59 24.44 9.26 -10.15
CA PHE A 59 24.14 10.38 -11.05
C PHE A 59 24.68 10.15 -12.45
N ALA A 60 25.96 9.70 -12.57
CA ALA A 60 26.56 9.36 -13.83
C ALA A 60 25.83 8.25 -14.57
N TYR A 61 25.39 7.21 -13.85
CA TYR A 61 24.58 6.14 -14.40
C TYR A 61 23.25 6.67 -14.97
N LEU A 62 22.49 7.45 -14.20
CA LEU A 62 21.21 7.99 -14.64
C LEU A 62 21.32 8.87 -15.89
N LEU A 63 22.34 9.74 -15.96
CA LEU A 63 22.60 10.59 -17.12
C LEU A 63 23.10 9.80 -18.33
N GLY A 64 23.94 8.80 -18.12
CA GLY A 64 24.53 7.98 -19.18
C GLY A 64 23.56 6.95 -19.77
N ASN A 65 22.56 6.53 -19.03
CA ASN A 65 21.62 5.48 -19.43
C ASN A 65 20.55 6.03 -20.39
N ASN A 66 20.47 5.48 -21.60
CA ASN A 66 19.50 5.91 -22.61
C ASN A 66 18.05 5.57 -22.28
N HIS A 67 17.79 4.57 -21.42
CA HIS A 67 16.43 4.26 -20.93
C HIS A 67 15.95 5.30 -19.92
N VAL A 68 16.87 5.95 -19.20
CA VAL A 68 16.58 7.01 -18.23
C VAL A 68 16.57 8.38 -18.89
N THR A 69 17.62 8.68 -19.62
CA THR A 69 17.84 9.99 -20.28
C THR A 69 17.86 9.77 -21.80
N PRO A 70 16.69 9.78 -22.46
CA PRO A 70 16.55 9.40 -23.86
C PRO A 70 17.04 10.53 -24.77
N LEU A 71 18.34 10.78 -24.81
CA LEU A 71 19.06 11.73 -25.65
C LEU A 71 19.98 10.96 -26.58
N ASN A 72 19.39 10.17 -27.48
CA ASN A 72 20.13 9.36 -28.45
C ASN A 72 21.04 10.23 -29.31
N GLY A 73 22.31 9.83 -29.43
CA GLY A 73 23.32 10.57 -30.20
C GLY A 73 24.04 11.70 -29.41
N MET A 74 23.68 11.92 -28.14
CA MET A 74 24.39 12.85 -27.26
C MET A 74 25.27 12.07 -26.30
N GLU A 75 26.56 12.41 -26.26
CA GLU A 75 27.55 11.80 -25.39
C GLU A 75 27.32 12.18 -23.92
N TYR A 76 27.81 11.34 -22.98
CA TYR A 76 27.66 11.54 -21.55
C TYR A 76 28.18 12.91 -21.08
N GLU A 77 29.34 13.34 -21.54
CA GLU A 77 29.93 14.62 -21.12
C GLU A 77 29.11 15.83 -21.57
N GLU A 78 28.42 15.72 -22.69
CA GLU A 78 27.50 16.77 -23.17
C GLU A 78 26.26 16.83 -22.29
N ARG A 79 25.62 15.67 -21.96
CA ARG A 79 24.51 15.58 -21.04
C ARG A 79 24.87 16.12 -19.66
N ARG A 80 26.04 15.75 -19.16
CA ARG A 80 26.60 16.24 -17.89
C ARG A 80 26.79 17.75 -17.90
N SER A 81 27.32 18.32 -18.97
CA SER A 81 27.45 19.76 -19.12
C SER A 81 26.12 20.50 -19.03
N ILE A 82 25.08 19.97 -19.66
CA ILE A 82 23.72 20.53 -19.57
C ILE A 82 23.19 20.42 -18.13
N ALA A 83 23.34 19.26 -17.49
CA ALA A 83 22.90 19.04 -16.13
C ALA A 83 23.57 19.99 -15.13
N VAL A 84 24.89 20.14 -15.20
CA VAL A 84 25.67 21.06 -14.34
C VAL A 84 25.23 22.50 -14.57
N ARG A 85 25.02 22.93 -15.83
CA ARG A 85 24.49 24.27 -16.15
C ARG A 85 23.09 24.48 -15.51
N ILE A 86 22.18 23.51 -15.59
CA ILE A 86 20.86 23.58 -14.97
C ILE A 86 21.00 23.70 -13.45
N VAL A 87 21.81 22.84 -12.83
CA VAL A 87 22.04 22.87 -11.39
C VAL A 87 22.57 24.21 -10.94
N THR A 88 23.64 24.72 -11.60
CA THR A 88 24.25 26.01 -11.26
C THR A 88 23.28 27.17 -11.43
N LYS A 89 22.48 27.18 -12.51
CA LYS A 89 21.53 28.25 -12.81
C LYS A 89 20.39 28.32 -11.78
N TYR A 90 19.90 27.16 -11.29
CA TYR A 90 18.68 27.07 -10.51
C TYR A 90 18.90 26.76 -9.01
N HIS A 91 20.13 26.50 -8.58
CA HIS A 91 20.44 26.45 -7.14
C HIS A 91 20.55 27.88 -6.55
N PRO A 92 19.91 28.17 -5.39
CA PRO A 92 19.06 27.31 -4.57
C PRO A 92 17.54 27.48 -4.85
N THR A 93 17.12 27.99 -5.99
CA THR A 93 15.73 28.38 -6.27
C THR A 93 14.80 27.21 -6.61
N LEU A 94 15.18 26.40 -7.61
CA LEU A 94 14.44 25.20 -8.04
C LEU A 94 15.21 23.92 -7.78
N ILE A 95 16.48 24.01 -7.46
CA ILE A 95 17.35 22.88 -7.10
C ILE A 95 17.96 23.18 -5.74
N ASP A 96 17.81 22.23 -4.82
CA ASP A 96 18.39 22.27 -3.49
C ASP A 96 19.41 21.13 -3.35
N ILE A 97 20.60 21.44 -2.82
CA ILE A 97 21.67 20.46 -2.60
C ILE A 97 21.91 20.36 -1.10
N GLN A 98 21.72 19.17 -0.55
CA GLN A 98 21.91 18.87 0.86
C GLN A 98 22.93 17.73 1.02
N GLY A 99 24.18 18.09 1.33
CA GLY A 99 25.30 17.15 1.31
C GLY A 99 25.43 16.53 -0.08
N LYS A 100 25.41 15.21 -0.18
CA LYS A 100 25.54 14.45 -1.43
C LYS A 100 24.25 14.29 -2.25
N TRP A 101 23.15 14.90 -1.81
CA TRP A 101 21.83 14.70 -2.37
C TRP A 101 21.27 15.96 -3.04
N LEU A 102 20.67 15.77 -4.20
CA LEU A 102 19.98 16.81 -4.96
C LEU A 102 18.46 16.61 -4.89
N TYR A 103 17.75 17.74 -4.73
CA TYR A 103 16.29 17.80 -4.71
C TYR A 103 15.80 18.83 -5.71
N VAL A 104 14.87 18.46 -6.57
CA VAL A 104 14.12 19.42 -7.39
C VAL A 104 12.98 20.02 -6.55
N ARG A 105 12.87 21.34 -6.55
CA ARG A 105 11.91 22.12 -5.78
C ARG A 105 11.12 23.06 -6.70
N PRO A 106 9.86 23.43 -6.40
CA PRO A 106 9.03 22.84 -5.36
C PRO A 106 8.68 21.38 -5.69
N PHE A 107 8.32 20.61 -4.67
CA PHE A 107 8.06 19.18 -4.86
C PHE A 107 7.02 18.83 -5.96
N PRO A 108 5.89 19.58 -6.14
CA PRO A 108 4.98 19.35 -7.27
C PRO A 108 5.65 19.47 -8.66
N LEU A 109 6.69 20.29 -8.80
CA LEU A 109 7.47 20.34 -10.05
C LEU A 109 8.21 19.03 -10.30
N ALA A 110 8.85 18.47 -9.27
CA ALA A 110 9.53 17.18 -9.36
C ALA A 110 8.56 16.06 -9.76
N VAL A 111 7.40 15.99 -9.09
CA VAL A 111 6.34 15.01 -9.40
C VAL A 111 5.87 15.15 -10.86
N TRP A 112 5.60 16.38 -11.30
CA TRP A 112 5.19 16.61 -12.69
C TRP A 112 6.25 16.18 -13.71
N LEU A 113 7.52 16.52 -13.48
CA LEU A 113 8.63 16.14 -14.37
C LEU A 113 8.78 14.61 -14.47
N THR A 114 8.65 13.91 -13.34
CA THR A 114 8.72 12.45 -13.31
C THR A 114 7.50 11.81 -13.96
N ALA A 115 6.30 12.39 -13.79
CA ALA A 115 5.11 11.93 -14.50
C ALA A 115 5.22 12.13 -16.02
N GLU A 116 5.81 13.23 -16.48
CA GLU A 116 6.13 13.45 -17.90
C GLU A 116 7.16 12.42 -18.41
N TRP A 117 8.14 12.06 -17.59
CA TRP A 117 9.08 10.98 -17.91
C TRP A 117 8.37 9.63 -18.07
N PHE A 118 7.41 9.30 -17.19
CA PHE A 118 6.62 8.07 -17.31
C PHE A 118 5.82 7.98 -18.61
N LYS A 119 5.37 9.09 -19.20
CA LYS A 119 4.74 9.07 -20.52
C LYS A 119 5.64 8.43 -21.58
N TYR A 120 6.95 8.68 -21.51
CA TYR A 120 7.92 8.05 -22.39
C TYR A 120 8.05 6.54 -22.11
N VAL A 121 8.14 6.15 -20.86
CA VAL A 121 8.28 4.75 -20.43
C VAL A 121 6.99 3.96 -20.65
N CYS A 122 5.82 4.58 -20.42
CA CYS A 122 4.51 3.94 -20.66
C CYS A 122 4.26 3.57 -22.11
N ASN A 123 4.89 4.25 -23.05
CA ASN A 123 4.81 3.90 -24.47
C ASN A 123 5.65 2.66 -24.81
N SER A 124 6.50 2.21 -23.90
CA SER A 124 7.32 1.01 -24.05
C SER A 124 7.59 0.33 -22.68
N ARG A 125 6.78 -0.67 -22.37
CA ARG A 125 6.99 -1.52 -21.20
C ARG A 125 8.36 -2.22 -21.22
N ILE A 126 8.84 -2.54 -22.40
CA ILE A 126 10.16 -3.13 -22.60
C ILE A 126 11.23 -2.24 -21.96
N HIS A 127 11.17 -0.93 -22.15
CA HIS A 127 12.15 0.01 -21.56
C HIS A 127 12.13 0.03 -20.04
N PHE A 128 10.95 -0.13 -19.39
CA PHE A 128 10.89 -0.17 -17.93
C PHE A 128 11.54 -1.45 -17.38
N ASN A 129 11.29 -2.59 -18.00
CA ASN A 129 11.94 -3.84 -17.62
C ASN A 129 13.45 -3.78 -17.83
N GLU A 130 13.89 -3.26 -18.98
CA GLU A 130 15.32 -3.08 -19.28
C GLU A 130 15.99 -2.14 -18.27
N LEU A 131 15.33 -1.05 -17.87
CA LEU A 131 15.83 -0.15 -16.85
C LEU A 131 16.01 -0.86 -15.50
N ILE A 132 15.02 -1.64 -15.06
CA ILE A 132 15.10 -2.34 -13.78
C ILE A 132 16.20 -3.41 -13.82
N GLU A 133 16.31 -4.16 -14.90
CA GLU A 133 17.39 -5.13 -15.08
C GLU A 133 18.78 -4.47 -15.12
N ASP A 134 18.89 -3.28 -15.68
CA ASP A 134 20.13 -2.51 -15.65
C ASP A 134 20.45 -1.99 -14.25
N ILE A 135 19.47 -1.55 -13.48
CA ILE A 135 19.65 -1.15 -12.07
C ILE A 135 20.15 -2.34 -11.25
N LYS A 136 19.59 -3.53 -11.43
CA LYS A 136 20.02 -4.76 -10.74
C LYS A 136 21.49 -5.13 -10.99
N LYS A 137 22.07 -4.72 -12.12
CA LYS A 137 23.48 -4.95 -12.45
C LYS A 137 24.44 -3.95 -11.82
N GLN A 138 23.94 -2.86 -11.25
CA GLN A 138 24.79 -1.82 -10.63
C GLN A 138 25.33 -2.30 -9.27
N PRO A 139 26.40 -1.70 -8.73
CA PRO A 139 26.86 -1.94 -7.37
C PRO A 139 25.75 -1.73 -6.34
N PRO A 140 25.71 -2.51 -5.23
CA PRO A 140 24.61 -2.45 -4.24
C PRO A 140 24.33 -1.04 -3.70
N SER A 141 25.35 -0.22 -3.51
CA SER A 141 25.20 1.17 -3.04
C SER A 141 24.42 2.04 -4.03
N ILE A 142 24.64 1.83 -5.33
CA ILE A 142 23.93 2.55 -6.40
C ILE A 142 22.50 2.01 -6.51
N GLN A 143 22.33 0.68 -6.51
CA GLN A 143 21.01 0.07 -6.53
C GLN A 143 20.11 0.64 -5.41
N THR A 144 20.59 0.62 -4.17
CA THR A 144 19.86 1.13 -3.01
C THR A 144 19.53 2.61 -3.16
N ALA A 145 20.51 3.45 -3.52
CA ALA A 145 20.29 4.90 -3.63
C ALA A 145 19.27 5.27 -4.73
N ILE A 146 19.29 4.55 -5.86
CA ILE A 146 18.36 4.78 -6.96
C ILE A 146 16.99 4.21 -6.63
N SER A 147 16.90 2.96 -6.16
CA SER A 147 15.62 2.31 -5.88
C SER A 147 14.84 3.02 -4.78
N GLU A 148 15.48 3.34 -3.64
CA GLU A 148 14.83 4.09 -2.57
C GLU A 148 14.31 5.45 -3.03
N GLY A 149 15.13 6.22 -3.74
CA GLY A 149 14.74 7.54 -4.23
C GLY A 149 13.62 7.48 -5.24
N PHE A 150 13.64 6.49 -6.14
CA PHE A 150 12.62 6.26 -7.15
C PHE A 150 11.30 5.79 -6.54
N CYS A 151 11.34 4.80 -5.64
CA CYS A 151 10.15 4.31 -4.93
C CYS A 151 9.49 5.40 -4.07
N LYS A 152 10.28 6.22 -3.35
CA LYS A 152 9.75 7.38 -2.60
C LYS A 152 9.02 8.36 -3.52
N HIS A 153 9.52 8.57 -4.73
CA HIS A 153 8.88 9.47 -5.69
C HIS A 153 7.59 8.89 -6.25
N ILE A 154 7.59 7.62 -6.66
CA ILE A 154 6.39 6.93 -7.15
C ILE A 154 5.26 6.99 -6.12
N GLN A 155 5.54 6.74 -4.86
CA GLN A 155 4.54 6.82 -3.78
C GLN A 155 3.81 8.17 -3.71
N GLN A 156 4.44 9.25 -4.19
CA GLN A 156 3.84 10.58 -4.20
C GLN A 156 2.99 10.88 -5.45
N MET A 157 2.88 9.92 -6.37
CA MET A 157 2.15 10.10 -7.64
C MET A 157 0.70 9.62 -7.60
N SER A 158 0.16 9.33 -6.42
CA SER A 158 -1.28 9.08 -6.27
C SER A 158 -2.09 10.24 -6.85
N GLY A 159 -3.15 9.92 -7.60
CA GLY A 159 -3.95 10.91 -8.32
C GLY A 159 -3.34 11.39 -9.65
N ASN A 160 -2.10 11.03 -9.98
CA ASN A 160 -1.52 11.36 -11.29
C ASN A 160 -1.98 10.37 -12.37
N LYS A 161 -2.65 10.87 -13.41
CA LYS A 161 -3.24 10.04 -14.48
C LYS A 161 -2.22 9.21 -15.28
N GLU A 162 -1.06 9.78 -15.56
CA GLU A 162 -0.02 9.09 -16.33
C GLU A 162 0.63 7.98 -15.51
N ALA A 163 0.93 8.25 -14.23
CA ALA A 163 1.43 7.24 -13.33
C ALA A 163 0.40 6.11 -13.09
N PHE A 164 -0.89 6.46 -12.92
CA PHE A 164 -1.98 5.49 -12.81
C PHE A 164 -2.04 4.57 -14.03
N LYS A 165 -1.99 5.15 -15.25
CA LYS A 165 -1.97 4.40 -16.51
C LYS A 165 -0.74 3.50 -16.62
N MET A 166 0.44 4.02 -16.27
CA MET A 166 1.70 3.27 -16.28
C MET A 166 1.62 2.03 -15.38
N VAL A 167 1.20 2.18 -14.12
CA VAL A 167 1.04 1.06 -13.21
C VAL A 167 0.06 0.02 -13.77
N GLY A 168 -1.09 0.47 -14.32
CA GLY A 168 -2.05 -0.43 -14.97
C GLY A 168 -1.44 -1.22 -16.14
N GLN A 169 -0.56 -0.61 -16.93
CA GLN A 169 0.14 -1.28 -18.03
C GLN A 169 1.15 -2.31 -17.56
N LEU A 170 1.92 -2.00 -16.49
CA LEU A 170 2.94 -2.90 -15.94
C LEU A 170 2.33 -4.20 -15.37
N VAL A 171 1.10 -4.14 -14.87
CA VAL A 171 0.41 -5.29 -14.26
C VAL A 171 -0.68 -5.89 -15.13
N ASN A 172 -0.79 -5.48 -16.40
CA ASN A 172 -1.86 -5.94 -17.28
C ASN A 172 -1.80 -7.47 -17.51
N ALA A 173 -2.95 -8.12 -17.30
CA ALA A 173 -3.09 -9.58 -17.44
C ALA A 173 -2.87 -10.11 -18.86
N ASN A 174 -3.12 -9.30 -19.87
CA ASN A 174 -3.04 -9.68 -21.29
C ASN A 174 -1.61 -9.63 -21.85
N ILE A 175 -0.62 -9.55 -20.99
CA ILE A 175 0.76 -9.37 -21.38
C ILE A 175 1.54 -10.62 -20.99
N ASP A 176 2.15 -11.28 -21.95
CA ASP A 176 3.15 -12.30 -21.72
C ASP A 176 4.32 -11.67 -20.95
N HIS A 177 4.61 -12.12 -19.76
CA HIS A 177 5.61 -11.58 -18.85
C HIS A 177 5.25 -10.21 -18.23
N PRO A 178 4.29 -10.16 -17.28
CA PRO A 178 4.06 -8.96 -16.48
C PRO A 178 5.33 -8.62 -15.67
N PHE A 179 5.57 -7.32 -15.43
CA PHE A 179 6.74 -6.88 -14.68
C PHE A 179 6.82 -7.50 -13.27
N PHE A 180 5.69 -7.59 -12.57
CA PHE A 180 5.59 -8.22 -11.26
C PHE A 180 5.16 -9.69 -11.39
N ASP A 181 5.97 -10.51 -12.03
CA ASP A 181 5.83 -11.95 -11.91
C ASP A 181 6.23 -12.44 -10.49
N GLU A 182 6.17 -13.75 -10.28
CA GLU A 182 6.51 -14.36 -9.00
C GLU A 182 7.94 -14.02 -8.55
N GLU A 183 8.90 -14.11 -9.46
CA GLU A 183 10.32 -13.86 -9.18
C GLU A 183 10.56 -12.41 -8.77
N ASN A 184 10.01 -11.45 -9.52
CA ASN A 184 10.15 -10.03 -9.22
C ASN A 184 9.40 -9.64 -7.95
N LEU A 185 8.19 -10.15 -7.69
CA LEU A 185 7.47 -9.89 -6.45
C LEU A 185 8.22 -10.38 -5.21
N CYS A 186 8.90 -11.53 -5.32
CA CYS A 186 9.69 -12.11 -4.24
C CYS A 186 11.14 -11.60 -4.20
N SER A 187 11.48 -10.55 -4.95
CA SER A 187 12.77 -9.86 -4.89
C SER A 187 12.71 -8.58 -4.05
N GLY A 188 13.85 -8.13 -3.50
CA GLY A 188 13.91 -6.89 -2.71
C GLY A 188 13.41 -5.69 -3.51
N LEU A 189 14.02 -5.39 -4.66
CA LEU A 189 13.63 -4.25 -5.51
C LEU A 189 12.20 -4.37 -6.03
N GLY A 190 11.78 -5.58 -6.46
CA GLY A 190 10.43 -5.79 -6.98
C GLY A 190 9.36 -5.55 -5.91
N SER A 191 9.56 -6.04 -4.68
CA SER A 191 8.63 -5.83 -3.56
C SER A 191 8.56 -4.36 -3.12
N GLU A 192 9.68 -3.62 -3.14
CA GLU A 192 9.72 -2.16 -2.89
C GLU A 192 8.95 -1.37 -3.96
N LEU A 193 9.15 -1.69 -5.23
CA LEU A 193 8.40 -1.09 -6.34
C LEU A 193 6.90 -1.41 -6.25
N PHE A 194 6.56 -2.66 -5.89
CA PHE A 194 5.18 -3.07 -5.67
C PHE A 194 4.53 -2.25 -4.55
N LEU A 195 5.21 -2.11 -3.43
CA LEU A 195 4.78 -1.25 -2.32
C LEU A 195 4.62 0.21 -2.77
N ALA A 196 5.55 0.75 -3.52
CA ALA A 196 5.49 2.13 -4.02
C ALA A 196 4.28 2.35 -4.94
N MET A 197 3.99 1.41 -5.83
CA MET A 197 2.90 1.50 -6.81
C MET A 197 1.52 1.22 -6.21
N SER A 198 1.43 0.60 -5.03
CA SER A 198 0.16 0.30 -4.35
C SER A 198 -0.70 1.52 -4.06
N THR A 199 -0.09 2.70 -3.89
CA THR A 199 -0.80 3.98 -3.68
C THR A 199 -1.20 4.67 -4.99
N VAL A 200 -0.60 4.28 -6.11
CA VAL A 200 -0.84 4.91 -7.42
C VAL A 200 -2.05 4.31 -8.12
N ASN A 201 -2.13 2.97 -8.16
CA ASN A 201 -3.25 2.24 -8.75
C ASN A 201 -3.60 1.02 -7.88
N PRO A 202 -4.26 1.24 -6.73
CA PRO A 202 -4.54 0.17 -5.76
C PRO A 202 -5.29 -1.01 -6.36
N ALA A 203 -6.33 -0.76 -7.16
CA ALA A 203 -7.15 -1.82 -7.75
C ALA A 203 -6.34 -2.74 -8.66
N ALA A 204 -5.55 -2.17 -9.59
CA ALA A 204 -4.73 -2.97 -10.51
C ALA A 204 -3.67 -3.78 -9.77
N ILE A 205 -3.02 -3.19 -8.75
CA ILE A 205 -2.00 -3.83 -7.93
C ILE A 205 -2.59 -4.97 -7.09
N ALA A 206 -3.76 -4.78 -6.45
CA ALA A 206 -4.40 -5.81 -5.65
C ALA A 206 -4.83 -7.02 -6.50
N THR A 207 -5.49 -6.76 -7.62
CA THR A 207 -5.92 -7.80 -8.57
C THR A 207 -4.72 -8.56 -9.13
N HIS A 208 -3.63 -7.86 -9.42
CA HIS A 208 -2.40 -8.49 -9.88
C HIS A 208 -1.78 -9.42 -8.82
N LEU A 209 -1.65 -8.94 -7.57
CA LEU A 209 -1.11 -9.73 -6.46
C LEU A 209 -1.93 -11.00 -6.27
N ARG A 210 -3.27 -10.88 -6.26
CA ARG A 210 -4.17 -12.03 -6.17
C ARG A 210 -3.96 -13.02 -7.31
N ARG A 211 -3.76 -12.55 -8.54
CA ARG A 211 -3.51 -13.39 -9.70
C ARG A 211 -2.20 -14.18 -9.59
N VAL A 212 -1.12 -13.54 -9.12
CA VAL A 212 0.22 -14.15 -9.08
C VAL A 212 0.40 -15.03 -7.85
N LEU A 213 0.00 -14.56 -6.66
CA LEU A 213 0.23 -15.26 -5.39
C LEU A 213 -1.04 -15.88 -4.77
N GLY A 214 -2.23 -15.49 -5.24
CA GLY A 214 -3.50 -15.86 -4.60
C GLY A 214 -3.84 -17.36 -4.64
N TYR A 215 -3.20 -18.13 -5.51
CA TYR A 215 -3.44 -19.58 -5.66
C TYR A 215 -2.24 -20.43 -5.26
N LYS A 216 -1.17 -19.80 -4.74
CA LYS A 216 -0.01 -20.53 -4.22
C LYS A 216 -0.38 -21.27 -2.93
N ASP A 217 0.24 -22.38 -2.64
CA ASP A 217 0.02 -23.10 -1.39
C ASP A 217 0.46 -22.26 -0.18
N ILE A 218 -0.16 -22.51 0.96
CA ILE A 218 0.13 -21.78 2.21
C ILE A 218 1.60 -21.98 2.63
N ASP A 219 2.11 -23.19 2.47
CA ASP A 219 3.51 -23.49 2.80
C ASP A 219 4.46 -22.77 1.85
N TRP A 220 4.14 -22.73 0.56
CA TRP A 220 4.89 -21.94 -0.41
C TRP A 220 4.93 -20.45 -0.03
N LEU A 221 3.78 -19.87 0.34
CA LEU A 221 3.72 -18.47 0.78
C LEU A 221 4.57 -18.24 2.04
N ARG A 222 4.56 -19.18 2.98
CA ARG A 222 5.35 -19.10 4.22
C ARG A 222 6.84 -19.14 3.95
N GLU A 223 7.28 -19.95 2.99
CA GLU A 223 8.68 -20.17 2.68
C GLU A 223 9.27 -19.14 1.71
N GLN A 224 8.50 -18.69 0.72
CA GLN A 224 9.00 -17.81 -0.34
C GLN A 224 8.74 -16.33 -0.07
N VAL A 225 7.71 -15.99 0.75
CA VAL A 225 7.38 -14.61 1.12
C VAL A 225 7.85 -14.36 2.56
N TYR A 226 9.12 -13.96 2.74
CA TYR A 226 9.76 -13.80 4.06
C TYR A 226 10.61 -12.52 4.13
N GLY A 227 11.01 -12.12 5.34
CA GLY A 227 11.89 -11.00 5.60
C GLY A 227 11.39 -9.67 5.03
N ASP A 228 12.26 -8.88 4.40
CA ASP A 228 11.93 -7.56 3.86
C ASP A 228 10.90 -7.64 2.72
N VAL A 229 10.94 -8.70 1.90
CA VAL A 229 9.93 -8.94 0.86
C VAL A 229 8.54 -9.06 1.48
N ARG A 230 8.41 -9.86 2.54
CA ARG A 230 7.14 -10.03 3.24
C ARG A 230 6.65 -8.71 3.82
N ARG A 231 7.52 -7.96 4.47
CA ARG A 231 7.18 -6.65 5.04
C ARG A 231 6.69 -5.68 3.99
N ASN A 232 7.36 -5.59 2.84
CA ASN A 232 6.95 -4.73 1.74
C ASN A 232 5.57 -5.13 1.21
N ILE A 233 5.30 -6.43 1.05
CA ILE A 233 3.99 -6.94 0.61
C ILE A 233 2.91 -6.66 1.67
N ILE A 234 3.17 -6.87 2.96
CA ILE A 234 2.21 -6.58 4.03
C ILE A 234 1.91 -5.07 4.10
N TRP A 235 2.90 -4.20 4.01
CA TRP A 235 2.68 -2.75 3.97
C TRP A 235 1.94 -2.28 2.71
N ALA A 236 2.18 -2.94 1.57
CA ALA A 236 1.35 -2.70 0.39
C ALA A 236 -0.09 -3.14 0.63
N LEU A 237 -0.30 -4.33 1.19
CA LEU A 237 -1.62 -4.86 1.53
C LEU A 237 -2.36 -3.99 2.56
N GLU A 238 -1.68 -3.40 3.53
CA GLU A 238 -2.28 -2.44 4.46
C GLU A 238 -2.94 -1.28 3.68
N ARG A 239 -2.27 -0.75 2.66
CA ARG A 239 -2.81 0.30 1.78
C ARG A 239 -3.93 -0.21 0.88
N LEU A 240 -3.76 -1.40 0.32
CA LEU A 240 -4.77 -2.03 -0.53
C LEU A 240 -6.05 -2.37 0.24
N CYS A 241 -5.94 -2.80 1.50
CA CYS A 241 -7.08 -3.01 2.39
C CYS A 241 -7.69 -1.69 2.89
N PHE A 242 -6.92 -0.59 2.87
CA PHE A 242 -7.45 0.71 3.22
C PHE A 242 -8.38 1.23 2.12
N ALA A 243 -7.95 1.19 0.87
CA ALA A 243 -8.66 1.74 -0.28
C ALA A 243 -9.85 0.85 -0.67
N ARG A 244 -11.04 1.46 -0.80
CA ARG A 244 -12.28 0.73 -1.13
C ARG A 244 -12.18 -0.06 -2.43
N GLU A 245 -11.54 0.50 -3.45
CA GLU A 245 -11.43 -0.09 -4.79
C GLU A 245 -10.57 -1.35 -4.87
N SER A 246 -9.71 -1.59 -3.87
CA SER A 246 -8.81 -2.75 -3.79
C SER A 246 -9.08 -3.65 -2.58
N TYR A 247 -10.05 -3.29 -1.74
CA TYR A 247 -10.30 -3.92 -0.45
C TYR A 247 -10.48 -5.44 -0.54
N HIS A 248 -11.34 -5.93 -1.42
CA HIS A 248 -11.65 -7.36 -1.49
C HIS A 248 -10.44 -8.22 -1.86
N ASP A 249 -9.69 -7.83 -2.90
CA ASP A 249 -8.48 -8.54 -3.29
C ASP A 249 -7.37 -8.37 -2.25
N GLY A 250 -7.28 -7.18 -1.64
CA GLY A 250 -6.35 -6.89 -0.55
C GLY A 250 -6.59 -7.79 0.67
N VAL A 251 -7.83 -7.87 1.15
CA VAL A 251 -8.21 -8.71 2.31
C VAL A 251 -8.01 -10.19 2.00
N PHE A 252 -8.39 -10.65 0.80
CA PHE A 252 -8.14 -12.03 0.38
C PHE A 252 -6.64 -12.38 0.50
N MET A 253 -5.76 -11.54 -0.01
CA MET A 253 -4.31 -11.77 0.07
C MET A 253 -3.76 -11.62 1.48
N MET A 254 -4.24 -10.64 2.26
CA MET A 254 -3.86 -10.46 3.66
C MET A 254 -4.24 -11.70 4.50
N ALA A 255 -5.42 -12.26 4.27
CA ALA A 255 -5.87 -13.48 4.96
C ALA A 255 -4.99 -14.70 4.62
N ARG A 256 -4.59 -14.86 3.36
CA ARG A 256 -3.68 -15.94 2.94
C ARG A 256 -2.31 -15.80 3.61
N LEU A 257 -1.75 -14.61 3.66
CA LEU A 257 -0.49 -14.37 4.36
C LEU A 257 -0.64 -14.51 5.89
N ALA A 258 -1.80 -14.18 6.46
CA ALA A 258 -2.06 -14.39 7.88
C ALA A 258 -2.13 -15.88 8.25
N VAL A 259 -2.68 -16.73 7.38
CA VAL A 259 -2.61 -18.21 7.56
C VAL A 259 -1.20 -18.74 7.33
N ALA A 260 -0.46 -18.12 6.39
CA ALA A 260 0.96 -18.41 6.14
C ALA A 260 1.90 -17.63 7.07
N GLU A 261 1.45 -17.24 8.29
CA GLU A 261 2.24 -16.39 9.18
C GLU A 261 3.58 -17.01 9.55
N ASN A 262 4.65 -16.20 9.45
CA ASN A 262 6.02 -16.59 9.78
C ASN A 262 6.78 -15.47 10.53
N GLU A 263 6.06 -14.46 11.05
CA GLU A 263 6.63 -13.34 11.80
C GLU A 263 5.92 -13.16 13.15
N GLU A 264 6.69 -12.89 14.20
CA GLU A 264 6.18 -12.65 15.57
C GLU A 264 6.02 -11.15 15.90
N ILE A 265 6.16 -10.26 14.92
CA ILE A 265 6.05 -8.82 15.11
C ILE A 265 4.60 -8.36 15.24
N GLY A 266 4.39 -7.25 15.97
CA GLY A 266 3.05 -6.76 16.30
C GLY A 266 2.22 -6.22 15.11
N ASN A 267 2.84 -5.97 13.96
CA ASN A 267 2.21 -5.51 12.71
C ASN A 267 2.34 -6.53 11.57
N ASN A 268 2.34 -7.81 11.90
CA ASN A 268 2.34 -8.91 10.95
C ASN A 268 0.97 -9.03 10.21
N ALA A 269 0.89 -9.94 9.24
CA ALA A 269 -0.31 -10.09 8.42
C ALA A 269 -1.56 -10.42 9.26
N THR A 270 -1.43 -11.24 10.29
CA THR A 270 -2.51 -11.61 11.20
C THR A 270 -3.05 -10.39 11.95
N ALA A 271 -2.17 -9.58 12.53
CA ALA A 271 -2.58 -8.39 13.27
C ALA A 271 -3.23 -7.35 12.34
N GLN A 272 -2.68 -7.14 11.14
CA GLN A 272 -3.23 -6.23 10.15
C GLN A 272 -4.62 -6.68 9.65
N LEU A 273 -4.81 -7.98 9.42
CA LEU A 273 -6.13 -8.48 9.04
C LEU A 273 -7.17 -8.28 10.16
N VAL A 274 -6.84 -8.70 11.39
CA VAL A 274 -7.76 -8.58 12.54
C VAL A 274 -8.15 -7.13 12.79
N GLN A 275 -7.19 -6.20 12.63
CA GLN A 275 -7.41 -4.76 12.78
C GLN A 275 -8.55 -4.24 11.89
N LEU A 276 -8.70 -4.74 10.66
CA LEU A 276 -9.72 -4.28 9.70
C LEU A 276 -11.15 -4.44 10.21
N PHE A 277 -11.37 -5.30 11.21
CA PHE A 277 -12.70 -5.61 11.73
C PHE A 277 -13.07 -4.82 12.98
N HIS A 278 -12.16 -4.06 13.59
CA HIS A 278 -12.55 -3.17 14.69
C HIS A 278 -13.57 -2.12 14.24
N ILE A 279 -14.51 -1.77 15.11
CA ILE A 279 -15.55 -0.76 14.84
C ILE A 279 -14.92 0.59 14.52
N TYR A 280 -13.93 1.00 15.29
CA TYR A 280 -13.17 2.25 15.14
C TYR A 280 -11.71 1.97 14.86
N LEU A 281 -11.04 2.86 14.16
CA LEU A 281 -9.63 2.77 13.83
C LEU A 281 -9.27 1.50 13.04
N ALA A 282 -10.18 1.03 12.22
CA ALA A 282 -10.02 -0.20 11.45
C ALA A 282 -8.91 -0.12 10.39
N GLY A 283 -8.56 1.09 9.94
CA GLY A 283 -7.59 1.28 8.87
C GLY A 283 -8.15 0.98 7.48
N THR A 284 -9.42 1.34 7.24
CA THR A 284 -10.07 1.16 5.94
C THR A 284 -11.20 2.17 5.71
N GLU A 285 -11.41 2.54 4.45
CA GLU A 285 -12.56 3.35 4.00
C GLU A 285 -13.87 2.55 3.94
N VAL A 286 -13.79 1.24 4.13
CA VAL A 286 -14.92 0.31 3.92
C VAL A 286 -15.85 0.32 5.13
N ASN A 287 -17.15 0.44 4.88
CA ASN A 287 -18.18 0.49 5.90
C ASN A 287 -18.36 -0.85 6.64
N LEU A 288 -19.07 -0.83 7.78
CA LEU A 288 -19.28 -2.01 8.61
C LEU A 288 -20.03 -3.13 7.88
N LYS A 289 -20.97 -2.80 6.99
CA LYS A 289 -21.76 -3.78 6.24
C LYS A 289 -20.89 -4.59 5.28
N ASP A 290 -20.00 -3.91 4.53
CA ASP A 290 -19.11 -4.59 3.59
C ASP A 290 -18.03 -5.41 4.33
N ARG A 291 -17.59 -4.94 5.52
CA ARG A 291 -16.70 -5.71 6.40
C ARG A 291 -17.38 -6.96 6.96
N LEU A 292 -18.67 -6.88 7.30
CA LEU A 292 -19.47 -8.04 7.71
C LEU A 292 -19.59 -9.08 6.58
N ALA A 293 -19.82 -8.64 5.34
CA ALA A 293 -19.81 -9.52 4.18
C ALA A 293 -18.44 -10.21 3.98
N THR A 294 -17.36 -9.52 4.32
CA THR A 294 -16.01 -10.09 4.30
C THR A 294 -15.84 -11.18 5.37
N LEU A 295 -16.38 -11.00 6.59
CA LEU A 295 -16.38 -12.05 7.62
C LEU A 295 -17.13 -13.29 7.15
N GLN A 296 -18.26 -13.12 6.47
CA GLN A 296 -18.98 -14.24 5.85
C GLN A 296 -18.09 -14.99 4.86
N GLY A 297 -17.38 -14.27 3.99
CA GLY A 297 -16.43 -14.89 3.04
C GLY A 297 -15.31 -15.67 3.71
N LEU A 298 -14.81 -15.21 4.87
CA LEU A 298 -13.78 -15.92 5.64
C LEU A 298 -14.32 -17.20 6.30
N ILE A 299 -15.60 -17.25 6.67
CA ILE A 299 -16.28 -18.47 7.17
C ILE A 299 -16.30 -19.56 6.09
N ASP A 300 -16.54 -19.16 4.85
CA ASP A 300 -16.69 -20.07 3.71
C ASP A 300 -15.35 -20.61 3.18
N GLU A 301 -14.23 -20.14 3.75
CA GLU A 301 -12.88 -20.62 3.43
C GLU A 301 -12.56 -21.96 4.14
N ARG A 302 -11.34 -22.49 3.90
CA ARG A 302 -10.88 -23.77 4.45
C ARG A 302 -10.74 -23.75 5.97
N GLU A 303 -10.78 -24.91 6.60
CA GLU A 303 -10.62 -25.11 8.06
C GLU A 303 -9.41 -24.38 8.65
N THR A 304 -8.31 -24.25 7.89
CA THR A 304 -7.10 -23.52 8.32
C THR A 304 -7.34 -22.05 8.65
N TYR A 305 -8.45 -21.46 8.15
CA TYR A 305 -8.85 -20.07 8.44
C TYR A 305 -9.67 -19.92 9.72
N ILE A 306 -10.16 -21.00 10.32
CA ILE A 306 -11.08 -20.96 11.48
C ILE A 306 -10.52 -20.11 12.63
N PRO A 307 -9.31 -20.35 13.16
CA PRO A 307 -8.77 -19.58 14.27
C PRO A 307 -8.63 -18.09 13.95
N LEU A 308 -8.23 -17.77 12.72
CA LEU A 308 -8.06 -16.41 12.23
C LEU A 308 -9.43 -15.71 12.12
N THR A 309 -10.43 -16.37 11.57
CA THR A 309 -11.79 -15.84 11.40
C THR A 309 -12.42 -15.54 12.77
N ILE A 310 -12.25 -16.41 13.76
CA ILE A 310 -12.71 -16.17 15.14
C ILE A 310 -12.06 -14.91 15.73
N ARG A 311 -10.76 -14.69 15.52
CA ARG A 311 -10.09 -13.46 15.95
C ARG A 311 -10.63 -12.20 15.26
N CYS A 312 -11.04 -12.31 14.00
CA CYS A 312 -11.71 -11.21 13.30
C CYS A 312 -13.08 -10.89 13.89
N PHE A 313 -13.89 -11.90 14.26
CA PHE A 313 -15.14 -11.71 15.00
C PHE A 313 -14.90 -11.12 16.40
N GLU A 314 -13.87 -11.56 17.09
CA GLU A 314 -13.47 -11.01 18.39
C GLU A 314 -13.21 -9.50 18.30
N ALA A 315 -12.54 -9.04 17.24
CA ALA A 315 -12.31 -7.61 16.96
C ALA A 315 -13.60 -6.87 16.59
N ALA A 316 -14.46 -7.47 15.76
CA ALA A 316 -15.73 -6.88 15.33
C ALA A 316 -16.73 -6.69 16.47
N LEU A 317 -16.71 -7.57 17.47
CA LEU A 317 -17.55 -7.50 18.67
C LEU A 317 -16.92 -6.65 19.79
N GLN A 318 -15.82 -5.97 19.55
CA GLN A 318 -15.16 -5.10 20.53
C GLN A 318 -15.52 -3.64 20.29
N ASN A 319 -16.05 -2.97 21.34
CA ASN A 319 -16.32 -1.54 21.32
C ASN A 319 -15.28 -0.77 22.14
N GLY A 320 -14.24 -0.29 21.49
CA GLY A 320 -13.18 0.51 22.12
C GLY A 320 -12.02 -0.32 22.69
N GLY A 321 -11.08 0.36 23.34
CA GLY A 321 -9.87 -0.28 23.90
C GLY A 321 -8.83 -0.70 22.86
N PHE A 322 -9.01 -0.36 21.57
CA PHE A 322 -8.05 -0.62 20.51
C PHE A 322 -7.28 0.67 20.18
N VAL A 323 -5.99 0.52 19.99
CA VAL A 323 -5.09 1.59 19.54
C VAL A 323 -4.36 1.10 18.29
N ARG A 324 -4.54 1.81 17.17
CA ARG A 324 -3.84 1.53 15.94
C ARG A 324 -2.46 2.18 15.94
N ILE A 325 -1.44 1.42 15.58
CA ILE A 325 -0.09 1.90 15.35
C ILE A 325 0.17 1.89 13.85
N GLY A 326 0.55 3.03 13.28
CA GLY A 326 0.69 3.21 11.83
C GLY A 326 -0.58 3.74 11.19
N GLY A 327 -0.59 3.81 9.88
CA GLY A 327 -1.74 4.27 9.12
C GLY A 327 -1.49 4.30 7.62
N ALA A 328 -2.48 3.84 6.87
CA ALA A 328 -2.46 3.77 5.42
C ALA A 328 -3.27 4.89 4.75
N GLU A 329 -3.65 5.94 5.49
CA GLU A 329 -4.50 7.03 5.00
C GLU A 329 -3.80 7.92 3.96
N LYS A 330 -2.47 7.92 3.95
CA LYS A 330 -1.69 8.79 3.08
C LYS A 330 -1.40 8.13 1.73
N PHE A 331 -2.07 8.60 0.70
CA PHE A 331 -1.85 8.22 -0.69
C PHE A 331 -1.24 9.41 -1.45
N GLY A 332 0.08 9.47 -1.50
CA GLY A 332 0.77 10.60 -2.09
C GLY A 332 0.43 11.91 -1.38
N PHE A 333 -0.26 12.82 -2.07
CA PHE A 333 -0.78 14.07 -1.51
C PHE A 333 -2.20 13.96 -0.94
N GLU A 334 -2.89 12.86 -1.19
CA GLU A 334 -4.24 12.63 -0.70
C GLU A 334 -4.20 12.06 0.71
N ASN A 335 -5.03 12.62 1.60
CA ASN A 335 -5.32 12.06 2.90
C ASN A 335 -6.71 11.42 2.82
N ARG A 336 -6.77 10.12 2.69
CA ARG A 336 -8.01 9.35 2.76
C ARG A 336 -8.45 9.21 4.21
N LYS A 337 -9.73 8.96 4.43
CA LYS A 337 -10.28 8.88 5.79
C LYS A 337 -10.67 7.45 6.13
N ASP A 338 -10.23 7.02 7.32
CA ASP A 338 -10.71 5.80 7.94
C ASP A 338 -12.23 5.89 8.15
N TYR A 339 -12.94 4.81 7.83
CA TYR A 339 -14.38 4.76 8.04
C TYR A 339 -14.69 4.83 9.53
N THR A 340 -15.60 5.73 9.87
CA THR A 340 -16.14 5.87 11.22
C THR A 340 -17.67 5.77 11.12
N PRO A 341 -18.33 4.87 11.86
CA PRO A 341 -19.79 4.79 11.87
C PRO A 341 -20.41 6.11 12.34
N ASN A 342 -21.48 6.54 11.68
CA ASN A 342 -22.16 7.80 11.98
C ASN A 342 -23.20 7.66 13.07
N THR A 343 -23.74 6.46 13.26
CA THR A 343 -24.84 6.16 14.19
C THR A 343 -24.58 4.89 14.99
N TRP A 344 -25.20 4.77 16.15
CA TRP A 344 -25.20 3.55 16.91
C TRP A 344 -25.97 2.42 16.20
N ASP A 345 -26.94 2.75 15.35
CA ASP A 345 -27.70 1.74 14.62
C ASP A 345 -26.81 0.98 13.64
N GLU A 346 -25.88 1.63 12.95
CA GLU A 346 -24.87 0.96 12.11
C GLU A 346 -24.02 -0.04 12.91
N ILE A 347 -23.64 0.33 14.14
CA ILE A 347 -22.85 -0.54 15.02
C ILE A 347 -23.70 -1.74 15.46
N PHE A 348 -24.96 -1.49 15.85
CA PHE A 348 -25.86 -2.55 16.29
C PHE A 348 -26.19 -3.52 15.15
N GLU A 349 -26.43 -3.03 13.95
CA GLU A 349 -26.63 -3.87 12.75
C GLU A 349 -25.41 -4.77 12.50
N CYS A 350 -24.21 -4.22 12.59
CA CYS A 350 -22.98 -4.98 12.47
C CYS A 350 -22.87 -6.07 13.55
N TRP A 351 -23.13 -5.75 14.82
CA TRP A 351 -23.06 -6.71 15.91
C TRP A 351 -24.13 -7.80 15.81
N TYR A 352 -25.38 -7.46 15.44
CA TYR A 352 -26.43 -8.45 15.16
C TYR A 352 -26.04 -9.35 14.00
N GLY A 353 -25.47 -8.79 12.93
CA GLY A 353 -24.93 -9.58 11.82
C GLY A 353 -23.81 -10.52 12.24
N CYS A 354 -22.86 -10.07 13.06
CA CYS A 354 -21.81 -10.93 13.62
C CYS A 354 -22.41 -12.09 14.46
N ARG A 355 -23.38 -11.81 15.33
CA ARG A 355 -24.09 -12.83 16.10
C ARG A 355 -24.73 -13.87 15.20
N ASP A 356 -25.48 -13.42 14.20
CA ASP A 356 -26.23 -14.30 13.31
C ASP A 356 -25.30 -15.20 12.50
N LEU A 357 -24.21 -14.64 11.98
CA LEU A 357 -23.15 -15.40 11.30
C LEU A 357 -22.50 -16.44 12.22
N LEU A 358 -22.17 -16.10 13.46
CA LEU A 358 -21.58 -17.02 14.41
C LEU A 358 -22.54 -18.14 14.81
N LEU A 359 -23.84 -17.83 15.03
CA LEU A 359 -24.87 -18.82 15.32
C LEU A 359 -25.11 -19.77 14.14
N GLU A 360 -25.12 -19.25 12.92
CA GLU A 360 -25.23 -20.07 11.73
C GLU A 360 -23.99 -20.96 11.55
N TRP A 361 -22.79 -20.40 11.77
CA TRP A 361 -21.54 -21.12 11.62
C TRP A 361 -21.41 -22.26 12.62
N ILE A 362 -21.68 -22.03 13.93
CA ILE A 362 -21.61 -23.07 14.96
C ILE A 362 -22.65 -24.15 14.76
N ASN A 363 -23.85 -23.84 14.21
CA ASN A 363 -24.87 -24.83 13.88
C ASN A 363 -24.43 -25.75 12.73
N LYS A 364 -23.69 -25.23 11.76
CA LYS A 364 -23.13 -26.01 10.63
C LYS A 364 -21.88 -26.79 11.00
N ASN A 365 -21.07 -26.23 11.92
CA ASN A 365 -19.76 -26.75 12.33
C ASN A 365 -19.63 -26.76 13.85
N PRO A 366 -20.28 -27.71 14.56
CA PRO A 366 -20.26 -27.76 16.02
C PRO A 366 -18.86 -27.94 16.64
N GLU A 367 -17.91 -28.41 15.86
CA GLU A 367 -16.50 -28.60 16.28
C GLU A 367 -15.81 -27.28 16.64
N ILE A 368 -16.27 -26.13 16.15
CA ILE A 368 -15.69 -24.83 16.49
C ILE A 368 -16.10 -24.34 17.89
N VAL A 369 -16.99 -25.07 18.59
CA VAL A 369 -17.54 -24.66 19.89
C VAL A 369 -16.45 -24.32 20.92
N ASN A 370 -15.34 -25.09 20.96
CA ASN A 370 -14.27 -24.85 21.93
C ASN A 370 -13.55 -23.52 21.66
N LEU A 371 -13.29 -23.20 20.40
CA LEU A 371 -12.65 -21.93 20.04
C LEU A 371 -13.58 -20.72 20.30
N LEU A 372 -14.88 -20.88 20.06
CA LEU A 372 -15.87 -19.85 20.39
C LEU A 372 -16.06 -19.70 21.91
N ALA A 373 -15.97 -20.78 22.68
CA ALA A 373 -16.00 -20.74 24.12
C ALA A 373 -14.78 -19.96 24.69
N GLU A 374 -13.59 -20.24 24.22
CA GLU A 374 -12.37 -19.50 24.57
C GLU A 374 -12.48 -18.00 24.21
N MET A 375 -13.04 -17.66 23.04
CA MET A 375 -13.31 -16.26 22.68
C MET A 375 -14.27 -15.62 23.67
N ALA A 376 -15.37 -16.29 24.01
CA ALA A 376 -16.39 -15.79 24.93
C ALA A 376 -15.79 -15.59 26.34
N GLU A 377 -15.02 -16.53 26.87
CA GLU A 377 -14.34 -16.43 28.16
C GLU A 377 -13.45 -15.21 28.26
N ARG A 378 -12.69 -14.90 27.19
CA ARG A 378 -11.85 -13.71 27.14
C ARG A 378 -12.62 -12.40 27.06
N LYS A 379 -13.82 -12.40 26.49
CA LYS A 379 -14.54 -11.19 26.11
C LYS A 379 -15.83 -10.90 26.86
N VAL A 380 -16.43 -11.88 27.52
CA VAL A 380 -17.75 -11.74 28.13
C VAL A 380 -17.85 -10.57 29.10
N TYR A 381 -16.80 -10.33 29.89
CA TYR A 381 -16.74 -9.18 30.81
C TYR A 381 -16.80 -7.84 30.04
N ASN A 382 -16.10 -7.74 28.93
CA ASN A 382 -16.13 -6.54 28.08
C ASN A 382 -17.48 -6.41 27.38
N TRP A 383 -18.01 -7.51 26.82
CA TRP A 383 -19.31 -7.50 26.15
C TRP A 383 -20.44 -7.09 27.11
N ALA A 384 -20.45 -7.60 28.32
CA ALA A 384 -21.46 -7.23 29.31
C ALA A 384 -21.51 -5.72 29.61
N ARG A 385 -20.40 -5.01 29.42
CA ARG A 385 -20.28 -3.57 29.68
C ARG A 385 -20.47 -2.69 28.43
N THR A 386 -20.20 -3.20 27.24
CA THR A 386 -20.05 -2.36 26.04
C THR A 386 -20.92 -2.82 24.88
N VAL A 387 -21.36 -4.06 24.86
CA VAL A 387 -22.19 -4.66 23.80
C VAL A 387 -23.58 -4.97 24.34
N ARG A 388 -24.60 -4.89 23.51
CA ARG A 388 -25.97 -5.22 23.91
C ARG A 388 -26.10 -6.71 24.23
N LYS A 389 -26.84 -7.05 25.31
CA LYS A 389 -27.06 -8.43 25.73
C LYS A 389 -27.71 -9.30 24.64
N GLU A 390 -28.56 -8.71 23.81
CA GLU A 390 -29.24 -9.38 22.68
C GLU A 390 -28.23 -9.88 21.62
N VAL A 391 -26.99 -9.41 21.64
CA VAL A 391 -25.92 -9.86 20.75
C VAL A 391 -25.21 -11.08 21.32
N PHE A 392 -24.72 -11.01 22.55
CA PHE A 392 -23.84 -12.04 23.10
C PHE A 392 -24.55 -13.13 23.88
N VAL A 393 -25.70 -12.86 24.52
CA VAL A 393 -26.43 -13.87 25.29
C VAL A 393 -26.87 -15.09 24.46
N PRO A 394 -27.49 -14.93 23.27
CA PRO A 394 -27.81 -16.07 22.42
C PRO A 394 -26.58 -16.91 22.00
N LEU A 395 -25.45 -16.29 21.84
CA LEU A 395 -24.20 -16.99 21.53
C LEU A 395 -23.71 -17.81 22.73
N LEU A 396 -23.72 -17.21 23.93
CA LEU A 396 -23.33 -17.92 25.17
C LEU A 396 -24.28 -19.10 25.47
N GLU A 397 -25.60 -18.93 25.29
CA GLU A 397 -26.59 -20.00 25.45
C GLU A 397 -26.32 -21.16 24.49
N LYS A 398 -26.00 -20.84 23.21
CA LYS A 398 -25.70 -21.87 22.21
C LYS A 398 -24.37 -22.62 22.51
N ILE A 399 -23.33 -21.92 22.97
CA ILE A 399 -22.11 -22.55 23.43
C ILE A 399 -22.36 -23.47 24.62
N ALA A 400 -23.11 -23.00 25.63
CA ALA A 400 -23.46 -23.80 26.81
C ALA A 400 -24.26 -25.05 26.45
N GLU A 401 -25.25 -24.94 25.55
CA GLU A 401 -26.02 -26.07 25.02
C GLU A 401 -25.11 -27.14 24.41
N LEU A 402 -24.22 -26.74 23.49
CA LEU A 402 -23.31 -27.65 22.79
C LEU A 402 -22.25 -28.28 23.71
N LYS A 403 -21.92 -27.61 24.82
CA LYS A 403 -21.06 -28.15 25.89
C LYS A 403 -21.85 -28.93 26.95
N ASN A 404 -23.11 -29.28 26.68
CA ASN A 404 -24.02 -29.96 27.61
C ASN A 404 -24.10 -29.27 28.98
N TYR A 405 -24.05 -27.94 29.03
CA TYR A 405 -24.00 -27.09 30.21
C TYR A 405 -22.82 -27.38 31.17
N ALA A 406 -21.81 -28.11 30.71
CA ALA A 406 -20.54 -28.35 31.42
C ALA A 406 -19.46 -27.35 30.97
N TRP A 407 -19.68 -26.07 31.30
CA TRP A 407 -18.78 -24.96 30.90
C TRP A 407 -18.44 -24.08 32.11
N ASP A 408 -17.72 -24.65 33.07
CA ASP A 408 -17.34 -24.00 34.34
C ASP A 408 -16.57 -22.69 34.13
N THR A 409 -15.59 -22.69 33.23
CA THR A 409 -14.78 -21.49 32.89
C THR A 409 -15.63 -20.36 32.29
N GLY A 410 -16.64 -20.66 31.51
CA GLY A 410 -17.61 -19.69 30.99
C GLY A 410 -18.50 -19.09 32.08
N TYR A 411 -18.95 -19.90 33.02
CA TYR A 411 -19.68 -19.39 34.17
C TYR A 411 -18.82 -18.54 35.07
N GLU A 412 -17.58 -18.95 35.37
CA GLU A 412 -16.64 -18.16 36.16
C GLU A 412 -16.36 -16.79 35.51
N ALA A 413 -16.20 -16.74 34.17
CA ALA A 413 -15.98 -15.50 33.44
C ALA A 413 -17.15 -14.52 33.49
N LEU A 414 -18.39 -15.00 33.69
CA LEU A 414 -19.57 -14.16 33.88
C LEU A 414 -19.64 -13.49 35.25
N PHE A 415 -18.98 -14.06 36.29
CA PHE A 415 -18.98 -13.55 37.65
C PHE A 415 -17.80 -12.64 37.98
N GLN A 416 -16.85 -12.47 37.10
CA GLN A 416 -15.73 -11.50 37.22
C GLN A 416 -16.17 -10.11 36.79
#